data_0af76b497effa0a5f1094d8167e1cd43
#
_entry.id   0af76b497effa0a5f1094d8167e1cd43
#
_cell.length_a   1.000
_cell.length_b   1.000
_cell.length_c   1.000
_cell.angle_alpha   90.00
_cell.angle_beta   90.00
_cell.angle_gamma   90.00
#
_symmetry.space_group_name_H-M   'P 1'
#
loop_
_entity.id
_entity.type
_entity.pdbx_description
1 polymer ?
#
loop_
_entity_poly.entity_id
_entity_poly.type
_entity_poly.pdbx_seq_one_letter_code
_entity_poly.pdbx_strand_id
1 'polypeptide(L)'
;MALGGLHHITLISSNIERTTRFYTDTLGLRLIKQTVNFDDPSAKHFYFGDEVGTPGTVITYFEWPHLPAGSTGVGLTHHFAFAVEDDEALARWWVRLRHLGVEVTNPRPRRYFTSIYLRDPDGVIVEIATRGPGFAVDEPPDALGRQEITPPREFLKGWRADVPPHVESLAYDGAAIQPSMRLQGVHHITLIAAAIDRTTAFYTDVLGLHLVKRTVNFDDPASPHFYYGDAAGRPGTLVTYFGSPKRGVGRMGIGVAHHFAFLVETDAEQEEWRDRLRSAGVAATDIIDRKYFRSIYFTDPDGVIVEIATRGPGFLVDEAIATLGTRLILPDWVPQPTRN
;
A
#
# COMPACT_ATOMS: atom_id res chain seq x y z
N MET A 1 -11.64 20.44 -2.98
CA MET A 1 -10.33 19.79 -3.19
C MET A 1 -10.41 18.38 -2.62
N ALA A 2 -10.07 17.37 -3.40
CA ALA A 2 -10.12 15.97 -3.01
C ALA A 2 -8.74 15.33 -3.21
N LEU A 3 -8.42 14.31 -2.40
CA LEU A 3 -7.23 13.48 -2.63
C LEU A 3 -7.48 12.53 -3.81
N GLY A 4 -6.48 12.37 -4.67
CA GLY A 4 -6.58 11.59 -5.92
C GLY A 4 -6.41 10.06 -5.74
N GLY A 5 -6.46 9.57 -4.49
CA GLY A 5 -6.17 8.19 -4.13
C GLY A 5 -4.75 8.02 -3.59
N LEU A 6 -4.27 6.79 -3.56
CA LEU A 6 -2.92 6.46 -3.12
C LEU A 6 -1.90 6.85 -4.18
N HIS A 7 -0.75 7.39 -3.75
CA HIS A 7 0.40 7.66 -4.61
C HIS A 7 1.43 6.53 -4.51
N HIS A 8 1.89 6.24 -3.31
CA HIS A 8 2.86 5.17 -3.03
C HIS A 8 2.81 4.74 -1.56
N ILE A 9 3.52 3.63 -1.27
CA ILE A 9 3.86 3.21 0.09
C ILE A 9 5.37 3.01 0.19
N THR A 10 5.98 3.50 1.26
CA THR A 10 7.42 3.34 1.56
C THR A 10 7.60 2.40 2.74
N LEU A 11 8.47 1.41 2.55
CA LEU A 11 8.74 0.35 3.50
C LEU A 11 10.23 0.33 3.88
N ILE A 12 10.59 -0.48 4.88
CA ILE A 12 11.96 -0.60 5.35
C ILE A 12 12.46 -2.01 5.09
N SER A 13 13.59 -2.11 4.37
CA SER A 13 14.27 -3.35 4.04
C SER A 13 15.59 -3.50 4.78
N SER A 14 15.94 -4.75 5.14
CA SER A 14 17.26 -5.11 5.64
C SER A 14 18.26 -5.35 4.51
N ASN A 15 17.81 -5.69 3.30
CA ASN A 15 18.65 -6.00 2.15
C ASN A 15 17.91 -5.72 0.85
N ILE A 16 18.26 -4.60 0.22
CA ILE A 16 17.54 -4.10 -0.97
C ILE A 16 17.68 -5.01 -2.19
N GLU A 17 18.77 -5.78 -2.31
CA GLU A 17 18.95 -6.69 -3.43
C GLU A 17 18.01 -7.90 -3.32
N ARG A 18 17.84 -8.43 -2.11
CA ARG A 18 16.86 -9.50 -1.84
C ARG A 18 15.44 -9.00 -2.06
N THR A 19 15.12 -7.80 -1.59
CA THR A 19 13.84 -7.13 -1.82
C THR A 19 13.61 -6.92 -3.32
N THR A 20 14.62 -6.45 -4.05
CA THR A 20 14.52 -6.25 -5.51
C THR A 20 14.14 -7.54 -6.21
N ARG A 21 14.87 -8.64 -5.98
CA ARG A 21 14.54 -9.94 -6.59
C ARG A 21 13.11 -10.39 -6.28
N PHE A 22 12.65 -10.18 -5.06
CA PHE A 22 11.27 -10.56 -4.71
C PHE A 22 10.24 -9.76 -5.50
N TYR A 23 10.37 -8.44 -5.56
CA TYR A 23 9.39 -7.60 -6.24
C TYR A 23 9.49 -7.66 -7.76
N THR A 24 10.68 -7.88 -8.33
CA THR A 24 10.85 -8.02 -9.79
C THR A 24 10.58 -9.45 -10.28
N ASP A 25 11.23 -10.46 -9.70
CA ASP A 25 11.22 -11.81 -10.26
C ASP A 25 9.99 -12.59 -9.80
N THR A 26 9.56 -12.40 -8.54
CA THR A 26 8.38 -13.09 -7.99
C THR A 26 7.09 -12.36 -8.35
N LEU A 27 7.00 -11.05 -8.08
CA LEU A 27 5.77 -10.27 -8.27
C LEU A 27 5.70 -9.52 -9.62
N GLY A 28 6.80 -9.45 -10.38
CA GLY A 28 6.81 -8.90 -11.73
C GLY A 28 6.67 -7.38 -11.81
N LEU A 29 6.95 -6.67 -10.72
CA LEU A 29 7.07 -5.22 -10.78
C LEU A 29 8.36 -4.81 -11.48
N ARG A 30 8.34 -3.65 -12.08
CA ARG A 30 9.56 -3.05 -12.61
C ARG A 30 10.31 -2.32 -11.50
N LEU A 31 11.63 -2.49 -11.42
CA LEU A 31 12.50 -1.56 -10.69
C LEU A 31 12.57 -0.25 -11.48
N ILE A 32 11.97 0.81 -10.94
CA ILE A 32 11.78 2.09 -11.66
C ILE A 32 12.92 3.04 -11.38
N LYS A 33 13.35 3.10 -10.11
CA LYS A 33 14.40 4.04 -9.70
C LYS A 33 15.29 3.40 -8.64
N GLN A 34 16.58 3.62 -8.80
CA GLN A 34 17.59 3.38 -7.77
C GLN A 34 18.19 4.72 -7.38
N THR A 35 18.02 5.11 -6.13
CA THR A 35 18.59 6.34 -5.57
C THR A 35 18.92 6.15 -4.10
N VAL A 36 19.14 7.23 -3.37
CA VAL A 36 19.32 7.25 -1.92
C VAL A 36 18.18 8.01 -1.24
N ASN A 37 17.98 7.78 0.03
CA ASN A 37 17.08 8.63 0.81
C ASN A 37 17.65 10.05 0.87
N PHE A 38 16.86 11.05 0.49
CA PHE A 38 17.32 12.43 0.41
C PHE A 38 17.55 13.09 1.78
N ASP A 39 16.96 12.53 2.83
CA ASP A 39 17.18 12.96 4.22
C ASP A 39 18.31 12.18 4.90
N ASP A 40 18.65 10.98 4.39
CA ASP A 40 19.76 10.12 4.85
C ASP A 40 20.45 9.45 3.66
N PRO A 41 21.41 10.12 2.99
CA PRO A 41 22.06 9.60 1.79
C PRO A 41 22.88 8.32 1.98
N SER A 42 23.05 7.86 3.21
CA SER A 42 23.66 6.57 3.50
C SER A 42 22.72 5.38 3.22
N ALA A 43 21.40 5.64 3.18
CA ALA A 43 20.37 4.65 2.92
C ALA A 43 20.00 4.62 1.44
N LYS A 44 20.07 3.46 0.79
CA LYS A 44 19.53 3.28 -0.55
C LYS A 44 17.99 3.45 -0.53
N HIS A 45 17.45 4.01 -1.60
CA HIS A 45 16.01 4.19 -1.80
C HIS A 45 15.61 3.69 -3.19
N PHE A 46 14.93 2.56 -3.25
CA PHE A 46 14.53 1.92 -4.50
C PHE A 46 13.02 1.95 -4.66
N TYR A 47 12.59 2.12 -5.91
CA TYR A 47 11.17 2.25 -6.27
C TYR A 47 10.79 1.15 -7.25
N PHE A 48 9.64 0.53 -7.01
CA PHE A 48 9.07 -0.54 -7.85
C PHE A 48 7.65 -0.15 -8.24
N GLY A 49 7.21 -0.49 -9.44
CA GLY A 49 5.85 -0.19 -9.90
C GLY A 49 5.58 -0.73 -11.30
N ASP A 50 4.72 -0.05 -12.04
CA ASP A 50 4.45 -0.33 -13.44
C ASP A 50 5.62 0.11 -14.35
N GLU A 51 5.39 0.20 -15.66
CA GLU A 51 6.44 0.49 -16.65
C GLU A 51 7.12 1.85 -16.46
N VAL A 52 6.44 2.84 -15.85
CA VAL A 52 6.93 4.22 -15.73
C VAL A 52 6.87 4.78 -14.29
N GLY A 53 6.32 4.00 -13.36
CA GLY A 53 6.10 4.47 -11.98
C GLY A 53 4.89 5.37 -11.83
N THR A 54 3.80 4.99 -12.47
CA THR A 54 2.54 5.72 -12.34
C THR A 54 2.12 5.80 -10.88
N PRO A 55 1.76 7.00 -10.35
CA PRO A 55 1.18 7.12 -9.01
C PRO A 55 0.05 6.12 -8.76
N GLY A 56 0.06 5.48 -7.61
CA GLY A 56 -0.85 4.38 -7.27
C GLY A 56 -0.31 2.98 -7.60
N THR A 57 0.73 2.88 -8.42
CA THR A 57 1.39 1.58 -8.68
C THR A 57 2.69 1.40 -7.91
N VAL A 58 3.18 2.47 -7.27
CA VAL A 58 4.54 2.53 -6.72
C VAL A 58 4.59 2.04 -5.28
N ILE A 59 5.52 1.14 -5.02
CA ILE A 59 6.03 0.84 -3.68
C ILE A 59 7.52 1.19 -3.62
N THR A 60 8.00 1.64 -2.47
CA THR A 60 9.39 2.03 -2.31
C THR A 60 10.01 1.42 -1.05
N TYR A 61 11.34 1.29 -1.03
CA TYR A 61 12.07 0.73 0.08
C TYR A 61 13.29 1.55 0.45
N PHE A 62 13.38 1.92 1.73
CA PHE A 62 14.64 2.35 2.34
C PHE A 62 15.43 1.12 2.80
N GLU A 63 16.73 1.06 2.47
CA GLU A 63 17.63 0.04 3.01
C GLU A 63 18.26 0.55 4.31
N TRP A 64 17.77 0.07 5.44
CA TRP A 64 18.32 0.34 6.77
C TRP A 64 18.65 -0.97 7.50
N PRO A 65 19.76 -1.65 7.10
CA PRO A 65 20.09 -2.99 7.60
C PRO A 65 20.46 -3.03 9.09
N HIS A 66 20.79 -1.88 9.67
CA HIS A 66 21.15 -1.72 11.09
C HIS A 66 19.93 -1.58 12.01
N LEU A 67 18.75 -1.34 11.49
CA LEU A 67 17.56 -1.23 12.31
C LEU A 67 17.11 -2.60 12.86
N PRO A 68 16.53 -2.63 14.06
CA PRO A 68 15.89 -3.84 14.56
C PRO A 68 14.66 -4.20 13.71
N ALA A 69 14.23 -5.45 13.82
CA ALA A 69 12.94 -5.85 13.25
C ALA A 69 11.81 -4.99 13.82
N GLY A 70 10.98 -4.46 12.94
CA GLY A 70 9.76 -3.75 13.30
C GLY A 70 8.69 -4.69 13.86
N SER A 71 7.64 -4.12 14.39
CA SER A 71 6.46 -4.90 14.80
C SER A 71 5.19 -4.14 14.51
N THR A 72 4.21 -4.79 13.90
CA THR A 72 2.89 -4.21 13.66
C THR A 72 2.18 -3.90 14.97
N GLY A 73 1.51 -2.76 15.04
CA GLY A 73 0.78 -2.30 16.21
C GLY A 73 0.06 -1.00 15.91
N VAL A 74 -0.52 -0.39 16.93
CA VAL A 74 -1.16 0.94 16.80
C VAL A 74 -0.15 1.93 16.22
N GLY A 75 -0.58 2.72 15.25
CA GLY A 75 0.23 3.74 14.60
C GLY A 75 1.12 3.20 13.45
N LEU A 76 0.93 1.94 13.03
CA LEU A 76 1.65 1.37 11.90
C LEU A 76 0.75 0.60 10.95
N THR A 77 1.25 0.40 9.74
CA THR A 77 0.61 -0.43 8.71
C THR A 77 0.61 -1.89 9.13
N HIS A 78 -0.54 -2.54 9.03
CA HIS A 78 -0.68 -3.98 9.21
C HIS A 78 -0.27 -4.73 7.94
N HIS A 79 -0.79 -4.30 6.79
CA HIS A 79 -0.47 -4.82 5.45
C HIS A 79 -0.84 -3.81 4.38
N PHE A 80 -0.39 -4.05 3.17
CA PHE A 80 -0.89 -3.41 1.97
C PHE A 80 -1.28 -4.45 0.93
N ALA A 81 -2.18 -4.08 0.02
CA ALA A 81 -2.70 -4.97 -1.00
C ALA A 81 -2.42 -4.44 -2.41
N PHE A 82 -2.04 -5.34 -3.31
CA PHE A 82 -2.07 -5.09 -4.75
C PHE A 82 -3.42 -5.50 -5.34
N ALA A 83 -3.88 -4.78 -6.36
CA ALA A 83 -5.08 -5.12 -7.10
C ALA A 83 -4.78 -6.10 -8.24
N VAL A 84 -5.69 -7.05 -8.44
CA VAL A 84 -5.81 -7.84 -9.66
C VAL A 84 -7.24 -7.76 -10.18
N GLU A 85 -7.44 -8.04 -11.47
CA GLU A 85 -8.72 -7.82 -12.11
C GLU A 85 -9.86 -8.65 -11.49
N ASP A 86 -9.65 -9.96 -11.35
CA ASP A 86 -10.70 -10.92 -10.99
C ASP A 86 -10.17 -12.16 -10.25
N ASP A 87 -11.07 -13.08 -9.94
CA ASP A 87 -10.76 -14.33 -9.26
C ASP A 87 -9.87 -15.27 -10.10
N GLU A 88 -9.93 -15.21 -11.43
CA GLU A 88 -9.07 -16.00 -12.32
C GLU A 88 -7.62 -15.51 -12.22
N ALA A 89 -7.41 -14.20 -12.27
CA ALA A 89 -6.08 -13.61 -12.07
C ALA A 89 -5.52 -13.95 -10.69
N LEU A 90 -6.35 -13.88 -9.64
CA LEU A 90 -5.98 -14.23 -8.27
C LEU A 90 -5.59 -15.71 -8.17
N ALA A 91 -6.36 -16.61 -8.79
CA ALA A 91 -6.07 -18.04 -8.81
C ALA A 91 -4.73 -18.36 -9.47
N ARG A 92 -4.42 -17.70 -10.59
CA ARG A 92 -3.12 -17.83 -11.27
C ARG A 92 -1.96 -17.33 -10.40
N TRP A 93 -2.15 -16.25 -9.64
CA TRP A 93 -1.18 -15.78 -8.65
C TRP A 93 -0.96 -16.81 -7.55
N TRP A 94 -2.03 -17.40 -7.02
CA TRP A 94 -1.91 -18.43 -5.99
C TRP A 94 -1.09 -19.64 -6.46
N VAL A 95 -1.37 -20.13 -7.69
CA VAL A 95 -0.63 -21.24 -8.30
C VAL A 95 0.85 -20.87 -8.50
N ARG A 96 1.12 -19.69 -9.08
CA ARG A 96 2.49 -19.22 -9.31
C ARG A 96 3.31 -19.13 -8.02
N LEU A 97 2.78 -18.48 -6.98
CA LEU A 97 3.49 -18.29 -5.72
C LEU A 97 3.85 -19.62 -5.06
N ARG A 98 2.93 -20.57 -5.06
CA ARG A 98 3.18 -21.93 -4.54
C ARG A 98 4.28 -22.66 -5.31
N HIS A 99 4.28 -22.58 -6.64
CA HIS A 99 5.33 -23.19 -7.47
C HIS A 99 6.71 -22.54 -7.26
N LEU A 100 6.73 -21.25 -6.94
CA LEU A 100 7.97 -20.55 -6.57
C LEU A 100 8.42 -20.82 -5.12
N GLY A 101 7.68 -21.66 -4.38
CA GLY A 101 7.97 -21.95 -2.97
C GLY A 101 7.67 -20.80 -2.02
N VAL A 102 6.89 -19.81 -2.44
CA VAL A 102 6.44 -18.72 -1.57
C VAL A 102 5.27 -19.20 -0.73
N GLU A 103 5.37 -19.04 0.59
CA GLU A 103 4.26 -19.32 1.49
C GLU A 103 3.12 -18.34 1.24
N VAL A 104 1.97 -18.85 0.83
CA VAL A 104 0.78 -18.06 0.51
C VAL A 104 -0.46 -18.72 1.10
N THR A 105 -1.38 -17.91 1.63
CA THR A 105 -2.66 -18.44 2.14
C THR A 105 -3.53 -18.95 0.99
N ASN A 106 -4.48 -19.84 1.29
CA ASN A 106 -5.56 -20.12 0.36
C ASN A 106 -6.37 -18.85 0.09
N PRO A 107 -7.05 -18.75 -1.08
CA PRO A 107 -7.95 -17.65 -1.36
C PRO A 107 -8.95 -17.44 -0.23
N ARG A 108 -9.11 -16.21 0.23
CA ARG A 108 -10.00 -15.81 1.33
C ARG A 108 -11.03 -14.82 0.81
N PRO A 109 -12.27 -15.24 0.63
CA PRO A 109 -13.35 -14.31 0.34
C PRO A 109 -13.55 -13.34 1.50
N ARG A 110 -13.47 -12.06 1.18
CA ARG A 110 -13.68 -10.96 2.13
C ARG A 110 -15.01 -10.26 1.86
N ARG A 111 -15.96 -10.93 1.20
CA ARG A 111 -17.26 -10.42 0.76
C ARG A 111 -17.16 -9.31 -0.29
N TYR A 112 -16.27 -8.34 -0.12
CA TYR A 112 -16.09 -7.17 -0.98
C TYR A 112 -15.02 -7.39 -2.06
N PHE A 113 -14.17 -8.35 -1.85
CA PHE A 113 -13.08 -8.84 -2.71
C PHE A 113 -12.61 -10.21 -2.22
N THR A 114 -11.87 -10.92 -3.04
CA THR A 114 -11.18 -12.16 -2.64
C THR A 114 -9.69 -11.88 -2.53
N SER A 115 -9.01 -12.46 -1.54
CA SER A 115 -7.61 -12.15 -1.25
C SER A 115 -6.75 -13.38 -1.01
N ILE A 116 -5.46 -13.28 -1.36
CA ILE A 116 -4.39 -14.13 -0.87
C ILE A 116 -3.34 -13.30 -0.14
N TYR A 117 -2.70 -13.88 0.87
CA TYR A 117 -1.70 -13.20 1.70
C TYR A 117 -0.38 -13.94 1.65
N LEU A 118 0.71 -13.20 1.54
CA LEU A 118 2.07 -13.69 1.57
C LEU A 118 2.94 -12.72 2.38
N ARG A 119 4.20 -13.11 2.61
CA ARG A 119 5.19 -12.22 3.23
C ARG A 119 6.32 -11.95 2.26
N ASP A 120 6.77 -10.71 2.27
CA ASP A 120 8.01 -10.36 1.60
C ASP A 120 9.23 -10.89 2.39
N PRO A 121 10.46 -10.76 1.87
CA PRO A 121 11.65 -11.29 2.54
C PRO A 121 11.94 -10.70 3.93
N ASP A 122 11.43 -9.51 4.24
CA ASP A 122 11.59 -8.85 5.55
C ASP A 122 10.37 -9.04 6.47
N GLY A 123 9.36 -9.80 6.00
CA GLY A 123 8.18 -10.15 6.79
C GLY A 123 6.99 -9.23 6.63
N VAL A 124 7.06 -8.23 5.73
CA VAL A 124 5.89 -7.39 5.39
C VAL A 124 4.77 -8.27 4.89
N ILE A 125 3.57 -8.07 5.43
CA ILE A 125 2.39 -8.75 4.91
C ILE A 125 1.96 -8.06 3.62
N VAL A 126 2.01 -8.78 2.53
CA VAL A 126 1.54 -8.38 1.20
C VAL A 126 0.27 -9.14 0.89
N GLU A 127 -0.75 -8.43 0.46
CA GLU A 127 -2.00 -9.00 -0.01
C GLU A 127 -2.11 -8.84 -1.52
N ILE A 128 -2.73 -9.79 -2.20
CA ILE A 128 -3.20 -9.62 -3.57
C ILE A 128 -4.71 -9.78 -3.51
N ALA A 129 -5.46 -8.76 -3.93
CA ALA A 129 -6.91 -8.66 -3.81
C ALA A 129 -7.57 -8.41 -5.16
N THR A 130 -8.71 -9.04 -5.40
CA THR A 130 -9.54 -8.74 -6.60
C THR A 130 -10.22 -7.38 -6.48
N ARG A 131 -10.53 -6.75 -7.62
CA ARG A 131 -11.20 -5.44 -7.63
C ARG A 131 -12.65 -5.47 -7.15
N GLY A 132 -13.28 -6.60 -7.23
CA GLY A 132 -14.70 -6.72 -6.95
C GLY A 132 -15.09 -7.90 -6.07
N PRO A 133 -16.38 -7.94 -5.68
CA PRO A 133 -17.52 -7.17 -6.18
C PRO A 133 -17.66 -5.73 -5.63
N GLY A 134 -16.87 -5.31 -4.65
CA GLY A 134 -16.92 -3.99 -4.05
C GLY A 134 -18.00 -3.83 -2.96
N PHE A 135 -18.04 -2.64 -2.36
CA PHE A 135 -18.86 -2.41 -1.16
C PHE A 135 -20.36 -2.30 -1.44
N ALA A 136 -20.75 -2.04 -2.69
CA ALA A 136 -22.16 -1.95 -3.09
C ALA A 136 -22.90 -3.30 -3.09
N VAL A 137 -22.22 -4.39 -2.75
CA VAL A 137 -22.82 -5.73 -2.65
C VAL A 137 -23.86 -5.86 -1.54
N ASP A 138 -23.76 -5.01 -0.50
CA ASP A 138 -24.66 -5.03 0.66
C ASP A 138 -25.13 -3.65 1.15
N GLU A 139 -24.69 -2.58 0.51
CA GLU A 139 -25.16 -1.22 0.75
C GLU A 139 -25.40 -0.50 -0.56
N PRO A 140 -26.45 0.34 -0.68
CA PRO A 140 -26.63 1.17 -1.85
C PRO A 140 -25.42 2.12 -2.05
N PRO A 141 -25.01 2.40 -3.31
CA PRO A 141 -23.84 3.24 -3.59
C PRO A 141 -23.88 4.64 -2.97
N ASP A 142 -25.07 5.20 -2.76
CA ASP A 142 -25.30 6.52 -2.14
C ASP A 142 -25.37 6.46 -0.61
N ALA A 143 -25.26 5.28 -0.01
CA ALA A 143 -25.37 5.05 1.41
C ALA A 143 -24.20 4.24 2.01
N LEU A 144 -23.10 4.09 1.28
CA LEU A 144 -21.92 3.35 1.74
C LEU A 144 -21.45 3.87 3.12
N GLY A 145 -21.11 2.93 4.00
CA GLY A 145 -20.55 3.21 5.33
C GLY A 145 -21.50 3.82 6.34
N ARG A 146 -22.78 4.02 6.01
CA ARG A 146 -23.78 4.56 6.95
C ARG A 146 -24.17 3.55 8.03
N GLN A 147 -24.08 2.26 7.74
CA GLN A 147 -24.40 1.18 8.66
C GLN A 147 -23.19 0.34 8.97
N GLU A 148 -23.11 -0.18 10.20
CA GLU A 148 -22.15 -1.21 10.52
C GLU A 148 -22.74 -2.57 10.14
N ILE A 149 -22.08 -3.25 9.19
CA ILE A 149 -22.53 -4.52 8.65
C ILE A 149 -21.58 -5.63 9.11
N THR A 150 -22.08 -6.50 9.97
CA THR A 150 -21.39 -7.72 10.33
C THR A 150 -21.54 -8.73 9.18
N PRO A 151 -20.43 -9.25 8.63
CA PRO A 151 -20.50 -10.26 7.57
C PRO A 151 -21.22 -11.53 8.04
N PRO A 152 -21.84 -12.27 7.13
CA PRO A 152 -22.36 -13.62 7.42
C PRO A 152 -21.28 -14.52 8.04
N ARG A 153 -21.70 -15.48 8.87
CA ARG A 153 -20.78 -16.32 9.67
C ARG A 153 -19.77 -17.10 8.84
N GLU A 154 -20.14 -17.45 7.62
CA GLU A 154 -19.28 -18.15 6.66
C GLU A 154 -18.05 -17.34 6.23
N PHE A 155 -18.05 -16.01 6.42
CA PHE A 155 -16.89 -15.15 6.14
C PHE A 155 -16.02 -14.89 7.37
N LEU A 156 -16.48 -15.27 8.57
CA LEU A 156 -15.77 -15.02 9.82
C LEU A 156 -14.73 -16.11 10.12
N LYS A 157 -13.96 -15.90 11.19
CA LYS A 157 -12.88 -16.77 11.64
C LYS A 157 -13.24 -18.26 11.62
N GLY A 158 -12.37 -19.06 11.06
CA GLY A 158 -12.53 -20.52 10.96
C GLY A 158 -13.07 -20.98 9.61
N TRP A 159 -13.61 -20.08 8.80
CA TRP A 159 -13.96 -20.43 7.44
C TRP A 159 -12.68 -20.49 6.58
N ARG A 160 -12.36 -21.68 6.10
CA ARG A 160 -11.33 -21.88 5.08
C ARG A 160 -12.09 -22.08 3.78
N ALA A 161 -11.88 -21.18 2.83
CA ALA A 161 -12.24 -21.49 1.46
C ALA A 161 -11.43 -22.72 1.06
N ASP A 162 -12.12 -23.80 0.72
CA ASP A 162 -11.46 -24.84 -0.06
C ASP A 162 -11.02 -24.21 -1.36
N VAL A 163 -9.80 -24.51 -1.77
CA VAL A 163 -9.32 -24.07 -3.07
C VAL A 163 -10.25 -24.67 -4.12
N PRO A 164 -10.91 -23.87 -4.96
CA PRO A 164 -11.80 -24.44 -5.96
C PRO A 164 -11.05 -25.48 -6.80
N PRO A 165 -11.62 -26.67 -7.10
CA PRO A 165 -10.93 -27.73 -7.84
C PRO A 165 -10.34 -27.29 -9.19
N HIS A 166 -10.97 -26.31 -9.85
CA HIS A 166 -10.44 -25.75 -11.08
C HIS A 166 -9.14 -24.96 -10.85
N VAL A 167 -8.95 -24.33 -9.69
CA VAL A 167 -7.73 -23.61 -9.33
C VAL A 167 -6.59 -24.59 -9.06
N GLU A 168 -6.86 -25.70 -8.35
CA GLU A 168 -5.87 -26.75 -8.13
C GLU A 168 -5.43 -27.43 -9.43
N SER A 169 -6.31 -27.46 -10.44
CA SER A 169 -6.03 -28.03 -11.75
C SER A 169 -5.35 -27.07 -12.71
N LEU A 170 -5.20 -25.78 -12.36
CA LEU A 170 -4.47 -24.83 -13.19
C LEU A 170 -3.00 -25.28 -13.33
N ALA A 171 -2.60 -25.59 -14.56
CA ALA A 171 -1.22 -25.94 -14.85
C ALA A 171 -0.34 -24.68 -14.68
N TYR A 172 0.72 -24.80 -13.89
CA TYR A 172 1.80 -23.83 -13.92
C TYR A 172 2.70 -24.16 -15.11
N ASP A 173 2.69 -23.33 -16.11
CA ASP A 173 3.47 -23.50 -17.34
C ASP A 173 4.91 -22.97 -17.24
N GLY A 174 5.32 -22.50 -16.04
CA GLY A 174 6.63 -21.89 -15.81
C GLY A 174 6.80 -20.51 -16.46
N ALA A 175 5.72 -19.99 -17.02
CA ALA A 175 5.75 -18.82 -17.86
C ALA A 175 5.93 -17.51 -17.08
N ALA A 176 6.36 -16.49 -17.83
CA ALA A 176 6.32 -15.10 -17.40
C ALA A 176 4.90 -14.70 -16.97
N ILE A 177 4.81 -13.72 -16.08
CA ILE A 177 3.53 -13.15 -15.63
C ILE A 177 2.75 -12.68 -16.86
N GLN A 178 1.61 -13.32 -17.11
CA GLN A 178 0.75 -12.98 -18.24
C GLN A 178 0.12 -11.61 -18.06
N PRO A 179 -0.22 -10.89 -19.14
CA PRO A 179 -0.87 -9.57 -19.03
C PRO A 179 -2.12 -9.57 -18.14
N SER A 180 -2.93 -10.65 -18.18
CA SER A 180 -4.13 -10.83 -17.34
C SER A 180 -3.83 -10.99 -15.84
N MET A 181 -2.58 -11.31 -15.47
CA MET A 181 -2.13 -11.45 -14.10
C MET A 181 -1.47 -10.18 -13.54
N ARG A 182 -1.23 -9.16 -14.37
CA ARG A 182 -0.50 -7.96 -13.91
C ARG A 182 -1.13 -7.36 -12.68
N LEU A 183 -0.29 -7.04 -11.69
CA LEU A 183 -0.68 -6.24 -10.54
C LEU A 183 -1.01 -4.82 -11.01
N GLN A 184 -2.21 -4.36 -10.67
CA GLN A 184 -2.79 -3.11 -11.19
C GLN A 184 -2.60 -1.93 -10.22
N GLY A 185 -1.54 -1.96 -9.44
CA GLY A 185 -1.22 -0.98 -8.42
C GLY A 185 -1.74 -1.39 -7.03
N VAL A 186 -1.64 -0.46 -6.09
CA VAL A 186 -2.06 -0.65 -4.71
C VAL A 186 -3.59 -0.63 -4.64
N HIS A 187 -4.19 -1.69 -4.10
CA HIS A 187 -5.63 -1.79 -3.87
C HIS A 187 -6.04 -0.98 -2.63
N HIS A 188 -5.38 -1.25 -1.51
CA HIS A 188 -5.60 -0.58 -0.23
C HIS A 188 -4.40 -0.73 0.70
N ILE A 189 -4.42 0.07 1.76
CA ILE A 189 -3.47 -0.01 2.88
C ILE A 189 -4.29 -0.21 4.15
N THR A 190 -3.93 -1.18 4.99
CA THR A 190 -4.59 -1.45 6.27
C THR A 190 -3.67 -1.10 7.42
N LEU A 191 -4.17 -0.31 8.34
CA LEU A 191 -3.45 0.20 9.52
C LEU A 191 -4.17 -0.23 10.81
N ILE A 192 -3.59 0.13 11.95
CA ILE A 192 -4.14 -0.22 13.27
C ILE A 192 -4.34 1.06 14.08
N ALA A 193 -5.59 1.29 14.51
CA ALA A 193 -5.99 2.42 15.34
C ALA A 193 -6.19 2.02 16.80
N ALA A 194 -5.79 2.88 17.73
CA ALA A 194 -6.17 2.76 19.15
C ALA A 194 -7.64 3.09 19.37
N ALA A 195 -8.16 4.13 18.68
CA ALA A 195 -9.51 4.64 18.83
C ALA A 195 -10.11 4.93 17.45
N ILE A 196 -10.90 3.98 16.92
CA ILE A 196 -11.40 4.04 15.54
C ILE A 196 -12.26 5.27 15.25
N ASP A 197 -13.01 5.77 16.24
CA ASP A 197 -13.85 6.97 16.06
C ASP A 197 -13.01 8.24 15.89
N ARG A 198 -11.91 8.37 16.63
CA ARG A 198 -10.95 9.48 16.45
C ARG A 198 -10.29 9.43 15.09
N THR A 199 -9.89 8.24 14.65
CA THR A 199 -9.33 8.02 13.33
C THR A 199 -10.37 8.34 12.26
N THR A 200 -11.63 7.93 12.44
CA THR A 200 -12.72 8.25 11.52
C THR A 200 -12.88 9.76 11.35
N ALA A 201 -13.01 10.51 12.46
CA ALA A 201 -13.14 11.96 12.38
C ALA A 201 -11.98 12.62 11.64
N PHE A 202 -10.74 12.15 11.83
CA PHE A 202 -9.58 12.68 11.11
C PHE A 202 -9.67 12.43 9.61
N TYR A 203 -9.93 11.18 9.20
CA TYR A 203 -9.98 10.82 7.77
C TYR A 203 -11.19 11.41 7.04
N THR A 204 -12.32 11.61 7.72
CA THR A 204 -13.52 12.22 7.11
C THR A 204 -13.51 13.76 7.17
N ASP A 205 -13.25 14.34 8.33
CA ASP A 205 -13.45 15.78 8.54
C ASP A 205 -12.22 16.60 8.14
N VAL A 206 -11.01 16.08 8.41
CA VAL A 206 -9.77 16.76 8.05
C VAL A 206 -9.34 16.42 6.63
N LEU A 207 -9.23 15.12 6.28
CA LEU A 207 -8.77 14.69 4.95
C LEU A 207 -9.90 14.66 3.91
N GLY A 208 -11.17 14.67 4.32
CA GLY A 208 -12.32 14.71 3.42
C GLY A 208 -12.56 13.41 2.65
N LEU A 209 -12.05 12.28 3.16
CA LEU A 209 -12.37 10.97 2.62
C LEU A 209 -13.77 10.53 3.03
N HIS A 210 -14.38 9.66 2.23
CA HIS A 210 -15.64 9.03 2.59
C HIS A 210 -15.39 7.77 3.43
N LEU A 211 -16.12 7.61 4.53
CA LEU A 211 -16.22 6.32 5.23
C LEU A 211 -17.13 5.42 4.41
N VAL A 212 -16.54 4.49 3.62
CA VAL A 212 -17.27 3.70 2.61
C VAL A 212 -17.70 2.33 3.11
N LYS A 213 -17.14 1.86 4.24
CA LYS A 213 -17.59 0.61 4.87
C LYS A 213 -17.27 0.63 6.36
N ARG A 214 -18.26 0.18 7.16
CA ARG A 214 -18.12 -0.13 8.58
C ARG A 214 -18.43 -1.61 8.77
N THR A 215 -17.43 -2.37 9.19
CA THR A 215 -17.56 -3.82 9.42
C THR A 215 -16.60 -4.26 10.53
N VAL A 216 -16.36 -5.54 10.66
CA VAL A 216 -15.40 -6.13 11.60
C VAL A 216 -14.26 -6.82 10.86
N ASN A 217 -13.15 -7.02 11.53
CA ASN A 217 -12.08 -7.86 11.02
C ASN A 217 -12.57 -9.33 10.96
N PHE A 218 -12.54 -9.93 9.78
CA PHE A 218 -13.06 -11.27 9.55
C PHE A 218 -12.29 -12.36 10.30
N ASP A 219 -11.01 -12.10 10.60
CA ASP A 219 -10.16 -13.01 11.37
C ASP A 219 -10.23 -12.73 12.90
N ASP A 220 -10.73 -11.56 13.31
CA ASP A 220 -10.98 -11.16 14.70
C ASP A 220 -12.24 -10.28 14.81
N PRO A 221 -13.44 -10.87 14.87
CA PRO A 221 -14.71 -10.14 14.85
C PRO A 221 -14.93 -9.16 16.01
N ALA A 222 -14.08 -9.20 17.03
CA ALA A 222 -14.10 -8.21 18.11
C ALA A 222 -13.41 -6.88 17.73
N SER A 223 -12.70 -6.85 16.61
CA SER A 223 -11.97 -5.69 16.10
C SER A 223 -12.79 -5.02 14.99
N PRO A 224 -13.27 -3.78 15.13
CA PRO A 224 -13.87 -3.02 14.04
C PRO A 224 -12.91 -2.92 12.85
N HIS A 225 -13.45 -2.91 11.62
CA HIS A 225 -12.69 -2.72 10.39
C HIS A 225 -13.41 -1.70 9.51
N PHE A 226 -12.85 -0.49 9.43
CA PHE A 226 -13.44 0.63 8.70
C PHE A 226 -12.58 0.98 7.49
N TYR A 227 -13.25 1.38 6.40
CA TYR A 227 -12.63 1.69 5.11
C TYR A 227 -12.95 3.12 4.72
N TYR A 228 -11.93 3.88 4.39
CA TYR A 228 -12.00 5.28 3.93
C TYR A 228 -11.44 5.37 2.52
N GLY A 229 -12.08 6.15 1.66
CA GLY A 229 -11.66 6.30 0.28
C GLY A 229 -12.44 7.35 -0.47
N ASP A 230 -12.52 7.22 -1.79
CA ASP A 230 -13.44 8.01 -2.59
C ASP A 230 -14.90 7.58 -2.34
N ALA A 231 -15.86 8.34 -2.84
CA ALA A 231 -17.28 8.09 -2.58
C ALA A 231 -17.78 6.70 -3.04
N ALA A 232 -17.07 6.05 -3.96
CA ALA A 232 -17.41 4.73 -4.48
C ALA A 232 -16.62 3.58 -3.80
N GLY A 233 -15.61 3.90 -2.98
CA GLY A 233 -14.73 2.91 -2.36
C GLY A 233 -13.90 2.13 -3.39
N ARG A 234 -13.39 2.82 -4.42
CA ARG A 234 -12.65 2.18 -5.50
C ARG A 234 -11.27 1.70 -5.04
N PRO A 235 -10.81 0.52 -5.50
CA PRO A 235 -9.40 0.11 -5.35
C PRO A 235 -8.45 1.23 -5.80
N GLY A 236 -7.37 1.43 -5.03
CA GLY A 236 -6.42 2.52 -5.25
C GLY A 236 -6.74 3.80 -4.49
N THR A 237 -7.91 3.90 -3.86
CA THR A 237 -8.27 5.06 -3.03
C THR A 237 -8.39 4.72 -1.54
N LEU A 238 -8.28 3.45 -1.19
CA LEU A 238 -8.68 2.92 0.10
C LEU A 238 -7.55 2.93 1.13
N VAL A 239 -7.84 3.56 2.27
CA VAL A 239 -7.11 3.39 3.52
C VAL A 239 -8.06 2.75 4.53
N THR A 240 -7.62 1.68 5.21
CA THR A 240 -8.48 0.95 6.13
C THR A 240 -7.84 0.82 7.51
N TYR A 241 -8.68 0.69 8.53
CA TYR A 241 -8.20 0.60 9.90
C TYR A 241 -8.88 -0.53 10.67
N PHE A 242 -8.04 -1.36 11.32
CA PHE A 242 -8.50 -2.21 12.41
C PHE A 242 -8.52 -1.42 13.71
N GLY A 243 -9.67 -1.33 14.37
CA GLY A 243 -9.78 -0.79 15.71
C GLY A 243 -9.30 -1.80 16.75
N SER A 244 -8.20 -1.53 17.40
CA SER A 244 -7.58 -2.47 18.37
C SER A 244 -7.06 -1.74 19.61
N PRO A 245 -7.95 -1.28 20.51
CA PRO A 245 -7.56 -0.47 21.68
C PRO A 245 -6.66 -1.20 22.67
N LYS A 246 -6.67 -2.53 22.64
CA LYS A 246 -5.83 -3.38 23.50
C LYS A 246 -4.48 -3.74 22.89
N ARG A 247 -4.25 -3.41 21.63
CA ARG A 247 -2.99 -3.71 20.95
C ARG A 247 -1.95 -2.66 21.31
N GLY A 248 -0.74 -3.08 21.63
CA GLY A 248 0.37 -2.18 21.91
C GLY A 248 0.73 -1.30 20.70
N VAL A 249 1.46 -0.23 20.97
CA VAL A 249 2.03 0.64 19.92
C VAL A 249 2.98 -0.18 19.06
N GLY A 250 2.90 0.00 17.74
CA GLY A 250 3.84 -0.60 16.79
C GLY A 250 5.25 -0.04 16.97
N ARG A 251 6.24 -0.79 16.52
CA ARG A 251 7.64 -0.34 16.52
C ARG A 251 8.15 -0.24 15.09
N MET A 252 8.59 0.97 14.72
CA MET A 252 9.25 1.21 13.44
C MET A 252 10.53 0.36 13.33
N GLY A 253 10.81 -0.18 12.15
CA GLY A 253 12.00 -0.99 11.91
C GLY A 253 11.85 -1.83 10.63
N ILE A 254 12.75 -2.79 10.44
CA ILE A 254 12.74 -3.67 9.26
C ILE A 254 11.43 -4.45 9.20
N GLY A 255 10.83 -4.53 7.99
CA GLY A 255 9.63 -5.31 7.74
C GLY A 255 8.31 -4.60 8.09
N VAL A 256 8.33 -3.27 8.25
CA VAL A 256 7.11 -2.46 8.36
C VAL A 256 7.14 -1.29 7.37
N ALA A 257 5.98 -0.70 7.12
CA ALA A 257 5.91 0.52 6.33
C ALA A 257 6.37 1.72 7.15
N HIS A 258 7.20 2.58 6.53
CA HIS A 258 7.61 3.86 7.09
C HIS A 258 6.50 4.90 6.97
N HIS A 259 5.90 5.03 5.79
CA HIS A 259 4.79 5.93 5.51
C HIS A 259 4.02 5.48 4.27
N PHE A 260 2.88 6.11 4.04
CA PHE A 260 2.19 6.03 2.76
C PHE A 260 1.80 7.43 2.28
N ALA A 261 1.58 7.57 0.98
CA ALA A 261 1.28 8.85 0.35
C ALA A 261 -0.05 8.85 -0.37
N PHE A 262 -0.79 9.96 -0.23
CA PHE A 262 -1.91 10.32 -1.09
C PHE A 262 -1.43 11.14 -2.29
N LEU A 263 -2.15 11.05 -3.38
CA LEU A 263 -1.91 11.78 -4.61
C LEU A 263 -2.66 13.12 -4.62
N VAL A 264 -1.99 14.16 -5.09
CA VAL A 264 -2.60 15.39 -5.63
C VAL A 264 -2.06 15.65 -7.03
N GLU A 265 -2.86 16.30 -7.87
CA GLU A 265 -2.51 16.45 -9.28
C GLU A 265 -1.47 17.55 -9.51
N THR A 266 -1.55 18.63 -8.74
CA THR A 266 -0.75 19.84 -8.96
C THR A 266 -0.05 20.36 -7.71
N ASP A 267 0.97 21.18 -7.93
CA ASP A 267 1.68 21.90 -6.86
C ASP A 267 0.74 22.84 -6.09
N ALA A 268 -0.18 23.49 -6.78
CA ALA A 268 -1.16 24.39 -6.16
C ALA A 268 -2.10 23.64 -5.21
N GLU A 269 -2.60 22.48 -5.63
CA GLU A 269 -3.40 21.63 -4.74
C GLU A 269 -2.62 21.18 -3.50
N GLN A 270 -1.33 20.89 -3.63
CA GLN A 270 -0.49 20.53 -2.48
C GLN A 270 -0.31 21.69 -1.50
N GLU A 271 -0.15 22.91 -2.00
CA GLU A 271 -0.09 24.12 -1.17
C GLU A 271 -1.39 24.36 -0.39
N GLU A 272 -2.53 24.19 -1.06
CA GLU A 272 -3.85 24.29 -0.42
C GLU A 272 -4.03 23.19 0.65
N TRP A 273 -3.55 21.96 0.39
CA TRP A 273 -3.59 20.87 1.36
C TRP A 273 -2.72 21.14 2.58
N ARG A 274 -1.50 21.67 2.40
CA ARG A 274 -0.64 22.10 3.52
C ARG A 274 -1.36 23.10 4.41
N ASP A 275 -1.96 24.14 3.80
CA ASP A 275 -2.62 25.22 4.52
C ASP A 275 -3.89 24.72 5.23
N ARG A 276 -4.64 23.82 4.60
CA ARG A 276 -5.81 23.15 5.21
C ARG A 276 -5.41 22.34 6.43
N LEU A 277 -4.38 21.51 6.33
CA LEU A 277 -3.89 20.68 7.44
C LEU A 277 -3.46 21.57 8.62
N ARG A 278 -2.69 22.62 8.37
CA ARG A 278 -2.24 23.57 9.39
C ARG A 278 -3.41 24.32 10.03
N SER A 279 -4.40 24.71 9.26
CA SER A 279 -5.62 25.37 9.75
C SER A 279 -6.47 24.43 10.61
N ALA A 280 -6.42 23.12 10.36
CA ALA A 280 -7.03 22.09 11.19
C ALA A 280 -6.19 21.71 12.44
N GLY A 281 -5.08 22.38 12.69
CA GLY A 281 -4.18 22.13 13.82
C GLY A 281 -3.24 20.93 13.62
N VAL A 282 -3.12 20.40 12.39
CA VAL A 282 -2.22 19.31 12.06
C VAL A 282 -0.83 19.87 11.70
N ALA A 283 0.21 19.37 12.35
CA ALA A 283 1.59 19.78 12.10
C ALA A 283 2.07 19.19 10.76
N ALA A 284 1.81 19.90 9.68
CA ALA A 284 2.32 19.56 8.35
C ALA A 284 3.67 20.24 8.08
N THR A 285 4.61 19.52 7.47
CA THR A 285 5.91 20.05 7.05
C THR A 285 5.74 21.17 6.02
N ASP A 286 6.82 21.90 5.75
CA ASP A 286 6.94 22.66 4.52
C ASP A 286 6.99 21.69 3.32
N ILE A 287 6.81 22.24 2.13
CA ILE A 287 6.88 21.47 0.90
C ILE A 287 8.35 21.09 0.66
N ILE A 288 8.57 19.79 0.43
CA ILE A 288 9.90 19.22 0.19
C ILE A 288 9.94 18.71 -1.25
N ASP A 289 10.94 19.16 -2.01
CA ASP A 289 11.21 18.65 -3.35
C ASP A 289 11.91 17.29 -3.24
N ARG A 290 11.28 16.25 -3.76
CA ARG A 290 11.82 14.89 -3.85
C ARG A 290 12.33 14.57 -5.26
N LYS A 291 12.55 15.57 -6.10
CA LYS A 291 12.99 15.48 -7.50
C LYS A 291 11.93 14.85 -8.44
N TYR A 292 11.30 13.76 -8.04
CA TYR A 292 10.31 13.02 -8.84
C TYR A 292 8.88 13.46 -8.56
N PHE A 293 8.66 14.06 -7.42
CA PHE A 293 7.42 14.67 -6.92
C PHE A 293 7.75 15.61 -5.76
N ARG A 294 6.80 16.45 -5.39
CA ARG A 294 6.88 17.28 -4.17
C ARG A 294 6.06 16.62 -3.07
N SER A 295 6.47 16.80 -1.82
CA SER A 295 5.89 16.11 -0.65
C SER A 295 5.63 17.06 0.50
N ILE A 296 4.53 16.85 1.21
CA ILE A 296 4.31 17.32 2.58
C ILE A 296 4.03 16.11 3.47
N TYR A 297 4.50 16.15 4.71
CA TYR A 297 4.34 15.06 5.68
C TYR A 297 3.62 15.56 6.91
N PHE A 298 2.80 14.69 7.48
CA PHE A 298 2.12 14.87 8.76
C PHE A 298 1.89 13.53 9.43
N THR A 299 1.40 13.53 10.67
CA THR A 299 0.99 12.30 11.34
C THR A 299 -0.51 12.29 11.55
N ASP A 300 -1.11 11.12 11.42
CA ASP A 300 -2.49 10.89 11.82
C ASP A 300 -2.61 10.82 13.36
N PRO A 301 -3.82 10.71 13.92
CA PRO A 301 -4.02 10.67 15.38
C PRO A 301 -3.35 9.49 16.10
N ASP A 302 -3.04 8.39 15.39
CA ASP A 302 -2.36 7.22 15.94
C ASP A 302 -0.85 7.25 15.73
N GLY A 303 -0.31 8.29 15.05
CA GLY A 303 1.11 8.48 14.81
C GLY A 303 1.61 7.90 13.48
N VAL A 304 0.71 7.45 12.61
CA VAL A 304 1.07 7.01 11.25
C VAL A 304 1.61 8.20 10.46
N ILE A 305 2.77 8.04 9.85
CA ILE A 305 3.31 9.06 8.94
C ILE A 305 2.54 8.99 7.63
N VAL A 306 1.90 10.09 7.27
CA VAL A 306 1.13 10.27 6.04
C VAL A 306 1.80 11.34 5.19
N GLU A 307 1.88 11.10 3.91
CA GLU A 307 2.40 12.03 2.92
C GLU A 307 1.28 12.48 1.97
N ILE A 308 1.37 13.69 1.45
CA ILE A 308 0.64 14.11 0.25
C ILE A 308 1.69 14.45 -0.79
N ALA A 309 1.70 13.69 -1.89
CA ALA A 309 2.66 13.79 -2.98
C ALA A 309 1.99 14.29 -4.26
N THR A 310 2.70 15.16 -5.02
CA THR A 310 2.23 15.59 -6.33
C THR A 310 2.47 14.52 -7.38
N ARG A 311 1.66 14.52 -8.46
CA ARG A 311 1.81 13.57 -9.58
C ARG A 311 3.18 13.62 -10.25
N GLY A 312 3.74 14.79 -10.38
CA GLY A 312 4.92 14.98 -11.21
C GLY A 312 6.06 15.72 -10.56
N PRO A 313 7.19 15.80 -11.28
CA PRO A 313 7.42 15.51 -12.71
C PRO A 313 7.54 14.01 -13.09
N GLY A 314 7.63 13.09 -12.11
CA GLY A 314 7.75 11.67 -12.34
C GLY A 314 9.17 11.19 -12.64
N PHE A 315 9.34 9.88 -12.78
CA PHE A 315 10.67 9.25 -12.85
C PHE A 315 11.39 9.41 -14.18
N LEU A 316 10.67 9.84 -15.21
CA LEU A 316 11.26 10.06 -16.54
C LEU A 316 12.04 11.39 -16.67
N VAL A 317 12.10 12.18 -15.62
CA VAL A 317 12.79 13.47 -15.59
C VAL A 317 14.32 13.33 -15.82
N ASP A 318 14.90 12.19 -15.46
CA ASP A 318 16.35 11.95 -15.54
C ASP A 318 16.75 10.60 -16.14
N GLU A 319 15.80 9.75 -16.52
CA GLU A 319 16.03 8.49 -17.20
C GLU A 319 14.97 8.24 -18.28
N ALA A 320 15.39 7.69 -19.43
CA ALA A 320 14.45 7.25 -20.45
C ALA A 320 13.74 5.94 -20.03
N ILE A 321 12.54 5.69 -20.54
CA ILE A 321 11.77 4.46 -20.26
C ILE A 321 12.63 3.19 -20.45
N ALA A 322 13.43 3.12 -21.51
CA ALA A 322 14.24 1.94 -21.80
C ALA A 322 15.31 1.63 -20.75
N THR A 323 15.79 2.64 -20.03
CA THR A 323 16.87 2.54 -19.04
C THR A 323 16.41 2.84 -17.62
N LEU A 324 15.11 3.04 -17.40
CA LEU A 324 14.54 3.41 -16.12
C LEU A 324 14.89 2.33 -15.08
N GLY A 325 15.47 2.78 -13.94
CA GLY A 325 15.85 1.92 -12.83
C GLY A 325 17.09 1.03 -13.06
N THR A 326 17.85 1.20 -14.15
CA THR A 326 19.03 0.36 -14.43
C THR A 326 20.31 0.84 -13.77
N ARG A 327 20.33 2.04 -13.21
CA ARG A 327 21.51 2.63 -12.57
C ARG A 327 21.14 3.41 -11.31
N LEU A 328 22.12 3.55 -10.40
CA LEU A 328 21.97 4.41 -9.23
C LEU A 328 22.06 5.88 -9.66
N ILE A 329 21.02 6.65 -9.41
CA ILE A 329 20.96 8.09 -9.63
C ILE A 329 21.08 8.80 -8.29
N LEU A 330 22.17 9.52 -8.10
CA LEU A 330 22.38 10.31 -6.89
C LEU A 330 21.85 11.74 -7.11
N PRO A 331 21.29 12.38 -6.07
CA PRO A 331 21.00 13.80 -6.10
C PRO A 331 22.28 14.61 -6.33
N ASP A 332 22.17 15.81 -6.94
CA ASP A 332 23.32 16.64 -7.31
C ASP A 332 24.17 17.08 -6.12
N TRP A 333 23.57 17.16 -4.92
CA TRP A 333 24.24 17.53 -3.69
C TRP A 333 24.93 16.35 -2.97
N VAL A 334 24.74 15.12 -3.44
CA VAL A 334 25.46 13.92 -2.93
C VAL A 334 26.73 13.73 -3.76
N PRO A 335 27.92 13.64 -3.12
CA PRO A 335 29.17 13.39 -3.83
C PRO A 335 29.07 12.14 -4.72
N GLN A 336 29.37 12.31 -6.01
CA GLN A 336 29.42 11.19 -6.94
C GLN A 336 30.62 10.28 -6.58
N PRO A 337 30.44 8.93 -6.59
CA PRO A 337 31.57 8.03 -6.40
C PRO A 337 32.64 8.33 -7.47
N THR A 338 33.85 8.60 -7.03
CA THR A 338 34.99 8.77 -7.95
C THR A 338 35.11 7.49 -8.81
N ARG A 339 34.98 7.66 -10.13
CA ARG A 339 35.26 6.57 -11.05
C ARG A 339 36.77 6.27 -10.94
N ASN A 340 37.12 5.16 -10.29
CA ASN A 340 38.46 4.57 -10.35
C ASN A 340 38.65 3.86 -11.69
#